data_2f6f055e82f1ff47528eed61a5e9f692
#
_entry.id   2f6f055e82f1ff47528eed61a5e9f692
#
_cell.length_a   1.000
_cell.length_b   1.000
_cell.length_c   1.000
_cell.angle_alpha   90.00
_cell.angle_beta   90.00
_cell.angle_gamma   90.00
#
_symmetry.space_group_name_H-M   'P 1'
#
loop_
_entity.id
_entity.type
_entity.pdbx_description
1 polymer ?
#
loop_
_entity_poly.entity_id
_entity_poly.type
_entity_poly.pdbx_seq_one_letter_code
_entity_poly.pdbx_strand_id
1 'polypeptide(L)'
;ELWFGTHPISEAFVVESNSPLSKLLGGEFGLMAKFLAAEHPLSIQLHPNALQAEAGFAAENGAGLGLTDAARTFRDDQAKREAIVAITDFELLAGLLPAAQIAKVLEELSERVSEGSAALLSRYSALLLSADGHRAMLGDILAGDQPSDLQAGLLNELVDLAQTNQQFRYVDAALLHLLTTRFGADRGLLLALTMQRFTLEPGAAMFVETGVPHCYLSGLGVEVMTSSDNVLRGGLTNKHVSTSDFMAMLDVAEALKTSTTVPRQLGAGLWRYDFAADEFVVHRLSVSGANMLIDFGLPGASFLMCLSGELAVSNSLEERLVLRKGEAAFLSDDARFYSITGSGDGLLASATA
;
A
#
# COMPACT_ATOMS: atom_id res chain seq x y z
N GLU A 1 -4.02 -1.06 -12.91
CA GLU A 1 -4.02 -2.25 -12.05
C GLU A 1 -4.67 -3.43 -12.75
N LEU A 2 -4.17 -4.65 -12.49
CA LEU A 2 -4.79 -5.91 -12.92
C LEU A 2 -5.02 -6.76 -11.66
N TRP A 3 -6.28 -7.07 -11.36
CA TRP A 3 -6.70 -7.70 -10.11
C TRP A 3 -6.94 -9.21 -10.28
N PHE A 4 -6.51 -9.97 -9.28
CA PHE A 4 -6.77 -11.40 -9.13
C PHE A 4 -7.45 -11.61 -7.77
N GLY A 5 -8.69 -12.03 -7.79
CA GLY A 5 -9.52 -12.22 -6.59
C GLY A 5 -11.00 -12.27 -6.94
N THR A 6 -11.82 -12.35 -5.90
CA THR A 6 -13.29 -12.43 -6.02
C THR A 6 -13.99 -11.16 -5.55
N HIS A 7 -13.24 -10.05 -5.39
CA HIS A 7 -13.81 -8.82 -4.85
C HIS A 7 -14.88 -8.25 -5.81
N PRO A 8 -16.09 -7.91 -5.32
CA PRO A 8 -17.25 -7.56 -6.17
C PRO A 8 -17.01 -6.38 -7.12
N ILE A 9 -16.11 -5.45 -6.77
CA ILE A 9 -15.82 -4.26 -7.61
C ILE A 9 -15.03 -4.66 -8.86
N SER A 10 -14.16 -5.67 -8.78
CA SER A 10 -13.32 -6.11 -9.91
C SER A 10 -12.94 -7.57 -9.74
N GLU A 11 -13.87 -8.45 -10.01
CA GLU A 11 -13.68 -9.89 -9.90
C GLU A 11 -12.87 -10.44 -11.06
N ALA A 12 -11.99 -11.40 -10.79
CA ALA A 12 -11.26 -12.15 -11.81
C ALA A 12 -12.17 -13.18 -12.52
N PHE A 13 -11.89 -13.42 -13.80
CA PHE A 13 -12.58 -14.43 -14.61
C PHE A 13 -11.62 -15.54 -15.00
N VAL A 14 -12.11 -16.76 -14.94
CA VAL A 14 -11.38 -17.93 -15.43
C VAL A 14 -11.41 -17.92 -16.96
N VAL A 15 -10.24 -17.88 -17.59
CA VAL A 15 -10.09 -17.67 -19.05
C VAL A 15 -10.78 -18.80 -19.83
N GLU A 16 -10.61 -20.05 -19.44
CA GLU A 16 -11.11 -21.25 -20.14
C GLU A 16 -12.65 -21.32 -20.16
N SER A 17 -13.29 -20.91 -19.09
CA SER A 17 -14.75 -20.98 -18.94
C SER A 17 -15.47 -19.66 -19.08
N ASN A 18 -14.73 -18.56 -19.11
CA ASN A 18 -15.26 -17.19 -19.04
C ASN A 18 -16.26 -17.00 -17.88
N SER A 19 -15.99 -17.69 -16.76
CA SER A 19 -16.83 -17.62 -15.56
C SER A 19 -16.14 -16.81 -14.47
N PRO A 20 -16.90 -16.07 -13.64
CA PRO A 20 -16.36 -15.45 -12.44
C PRO A 20 -15.62 -16.45 -11.55
N LEU A 21 -14.52 -16.05 -10.95
CA LEU A 21 -13.73 -16.90 -10.05
C LEU A 21 -14.54 -17.34 -8.81
N SER A 22 -15.37 -16.44 -8.26
CA SER A 22 -16.27 -16.77 -7.13
C SER A 22 -17.23 -17.92 -7.44
N LYS A 23 -17.67 -18.04 -8.69
CA LYS A 23 -18.55 -19.14 -9.12
C LYS A 23 -17.80 -20.48 -9.11
N LEU A 24 -16.50 -20.48 -9.48
CA LEU A 24 -15.66 -21.67 -9.42
C LEU A 24 -15.42 -22.08 -7.96
N LEU A 25 -15.20 -21.11 -7.09
CA LEU A 25 -14.88 -21.34 -5.68
C LEU A 25 -16.12 -21.59 -4.80
N GLY A 26 -17.32 -21.30 -5.31
CA GLY A 26 -18.55 -21.39 -4.54
C GLY A 26 -18.73 -20.28 -3.51
N GLY A 27 -17.97 -19.18 -3.63
CA GLY A 27 -18.02 -18.05 -2.71
C GLY A 27 -16.88 -17.06 -2.90
N GLU A 28 -16.74 -16.14 -1.94
CA GLU A 28 -15.67 -15.17 -1.89
C GLU A 28 -14.35 -15.81 -1.42
N PHE A 29 -13.24 -15.26 -1.89
CA PHE A 29 -11.89 -15.65 -1.50
C PHE A 29 -11.22 -14.52 -0.72
N GLY A 30 -10.73 -14.81 0.48
CA GLY A 30 -10.21 -13.84 1.42
C GLY A 30 -8.89 -13.15 1.01
N LEU A 31 -8.28 -13.57 -0.10
CA LEU A 31 -7.02 -13.03 -0.62
C LEU A 31 -7.24 -12.35 -1.97
N MET A 32 -6.56 -11.23 -2.17
CA MET A 32 -6.47 -10.54 -3.45
C MET A 32 -5.00 -10.27 -3.79
N ALA A 33 -4.66 -10.37 -5.07
CA ALA A 33 -3.37 -9.95 -5.59
C ALA A 33 -3.57 -9.04 -6.79
N LYS A 34 -2.64 -8.08 -7.00
CA LYS A 34 -2.73 -7.13 -8.12
C LYS A 34 -1.35 -6.92 -8.74
N PHE A 35 -1.28 -6.85 -10.07
CA PHE A 35 -0.21 -6.08 -10.69
C PHE A 35 -0.58 -4.60 -10.60
N LEU A 36 0.26 -3.84 -9.90
CA LEU A 36 0.08 -2.41 -9.68
C LEU A 36 1.23 -1.64 -10.33
N ALA A 37 0.88 -0.75 -11.26
CA ALA A 37 1.82 0.19 -11.86
C ALA A 37 1.46 1.61 -11.42
N ALA A 38 2.33 2.24 -10.65
CA ALA A 38 2.22 3.64 -10.27
C ALA A 38 3.08 4.47 -11.21
N GLU A 39 2.47 5.14 -12.20
CA GLU A 39 3.14 6.10 -13.08
C GLU A 39 3.28 7.45 -12.38
N HIS A 40 2.36 7.76 -11.48
CA HIS A 40 2.29 8.99 -10.71
C HIS A 40 1.98 8.68 -9.24
N PRO A 41 2.34 9.57 -8.31
CA PRO A 41 1.97 9.41 -6.91
C PRO A 41 0.48 9.20 -6.71
N LEU A 42 0.13 8.22 -5.89
CA LEU A 42 -1.23 7.94 -5.46
C LEU A 42 -1.59 8.80 -4.24
N SER A 43 -2.82 8.69 -3.73
CA SER A 43 -3.20 9.38 -2.50
C SER A 43 -2.49 8.80 -1.27
N ILE A 44 -2.27 9.63 -0.25
CA ILE A 44 -1.92 9.11 1.08
C ILE A 44 -3.15 8.41 1.64
N GLN A 45 -2.95 7.19 2.11
CA GLN A 45 -4.01 6.35 2.66
C GLN A 45 -3.53 5.54 3.87
N LEU A 46 -4.46 5.08 4.66
CA LEU A 46 -4.29 4.04 5.66
C LEU A 46 -5.52 3.13 5.66
N HIS A 47 -5.40 1.99 6.29
CA HIS A 47 -6.42 0.96 6.31
C HIS A 47 -6.86 0.63 7.72
N PRO A 48 -8.16 0.31 7.94
CA PRO A 48 -8.68 -0.05 9.24
C PRO A 48 -8.28 -1.48 9.64
N ASN A 49 -8.18 -1.73 10.93
CA ASN A 49 -8.17 -3.09 11.46
C ASN A 49 -9.61 -3.68 11.45
N ALA A 50 -9.76 -4.96 11.80
CA ALA A 50 -11.04 -5.67 11.72
C ALA A 50 -12.15 -5.00 12.55
N LEU A 51 -11.86 -4.61 13.79
CA LEU A 51 -12.87 -3.96 14.66
C LEU A 51 -13.27 -2.59 14.12
N GLN A 52 -12.32 -1.83 13.58
CA GLN A 52 -12.57 -0.53 12.98
C GLN A 52 -13.36 -0.65 11.68
N ALA A 53 -13.06 -1.64 10.84
CA ALA A 53 -13.77 -1.90 9.59
C ALA A 53 -15.22 -2.29 9.86
N GLU A 54 -15.47 -3.25 10.77
CA GLU A 54 -16.79 -3.69 11.18
C GLU A 54 -17.64 -2.52 11.71
N ALA A 55 -17.08 -1.75 12.64
CA ALA A 55 -17.77 -0.60 13.24
C ALA A 55 -18.08 0.48 12.21
N GLY A 56 -17.11 0.84 11.35
CA GLY A 56 -17.27 1.85 10.32
C GLY A 56 -18.30 1.45 9.26
N PHE A 57 -18.22 0.20 8.78
CA PHE A 57 -19.18 -0.35 7.83
C PHE A 57 -20.61 -0.35 8.38
N ALA A 58 -20.80 -0.78 9.63
CA ALA A 58 -22.10 -0.76 10.28
C ALA A 58 -22.64 0.66 10.45
N ALA A 59 -21.78 1.62 10.84
CA ALA A 59 -22.17 3.02 11.01
C ALA A 59 -22.62 3.66 9.70
N GLU A 60 -21.89 3.48 8.60
CA GLU A 60 -22.22 4.02 7.28
C GLU A 60 -23.48 3.34 6.69
N ASN A 61 -23.68 2.03 6.91
CA ASN A 61 -24.93 1.35 6.58
C ASN A 61 -26.11 1.93 7.37
N GLY A 62 -25.92 2.18 8.67
CA GLY A 62 -26.94 2.82 9.54
C GLY A 62 -27.27 4.25 9.12
N ALA A 63 -26.32 4.97 8.56
CA ALA A 63 -26.50 6.30 7.97
C ALA A 63 -27.16 6.28 6.57
N GLY A 64 -27.36 5.10 5.97
CA GLY A 64 -27.97 4.93 4.65
C GLY A 64 -27.05 5.23 3.47
N LEU A 65 -25.73 5.28 3.67
CA LEU A 65 -24.77 5.45 2.60
C LEU A 65 -24.69 4.18 1.74
N GLY A 66 -24.91 4.30 0.41
CA GLY A 66 -24.75 3.21 -0.53
C GLY A 66 -23.29 2.78 -0.70
N LEU A 67 -23.02 1.52 -1.07
CA LEU A 67 -21.66 1.00 -1.26
C LEU A 67 -20.84 1.77 -2.31
N THR A 68 -21.52 2.39 -3.29
CA THR A 68 -20.90 3.18 -4.37
C THR A 68 -20.93 4.69 -4.12
N ASP A 69 -21.42 5.13 -2.94
CA ASP A 69 -21.46 6.55 -2.60
C ASP A 69 -20.02 7.12 -2.52
N ALA A 70 -19.83 8.30 -3.09
CA ALA A 70 -18.53 8.96 -3.12
C ALA A 70 -18.04 9.37 -1.71
N ALA A 71 -18.96 9.58 -0.76
CA ALA A 71 -18.65 9.88 0.63
C ALA A 71 -18.39 8.62 1.48
N ARG A 72 -18.63 7.43 0.93
CA ARG A 72 -18.43 6.18 1.66
C ARG A 72 -16.94 5.84 1.80
N THR A 73 -16.55 5.58 3.04
CA THR A 73 -15.17 5.21 3.42
C THR A 73 -15.03 3.69 3.60
N PHE A 74 -16.00 3.07 4.31
CA PHE A 74 -15.96 1.63 4.62
C PHE A 74 -16.87 0.86 3.65
N ARG A 75 -16.26 0.15 2.71
CA ARG A 75 -16.96 -0.58 1.65
C ARG A 75 -17.27 -2.02 2.00
N ASP A 76 -16.54 -2.56 2.97
CA ASP A 76 -16.70 -3.88 3.55
C ASP A 76 -16.36 -3.83 5.06
N ASP A 77 -16.60 -4.93 5.76
CA ASP A 77 -16.36 -5.09 7.19
C ASP A 77 -14.99 -5.75 7.49
N GLN A 78 -14.10 -5.85 6.48
CA GLN A 78 -12.83 -6.54 6.60
C GLN A 78 -11.68 -5.57 6.86
N ALA A 79 -10.70 -6.03 7.64
CA ALA A 79 -9.40 -5.36 7.71
C ALA A 79 -8.71 -5.41 6.33
N LYS A 80 -8.00 -4.34 5.99
CA LYS A 80 -7.15 -4.36 4.80
C LYS A 80 -5.69 -4.38 5.23
N ARG A 81 -5.08 -5.55 5.17
CA ARG A 81 -3.64 -5.76 5.35
C ARG A 81 -3.03 -6.03 4.00
N GLU A 82 -1.92 -5.36 3.70
CA GLU A 82 -1.33 -5.45 2.37
C GLU A 82 0.19 -5.48 2.41
N ALA A 83 0.76 -6.05 1.36
CA ALA A 83 2.19 -6.02 1.08
C ALA A 83 2.41 -5.67 -0.38
N ILE A 84 3.39 -4.83 -0.67
CA ILE A 84 3.89 -4.58 -2.02
C ILE A 84 5.23 -5.27 -2.23
N VAL A 85 5.35 -6.06 -3.30
CA VAL A 85 6.61 -6.68 -3.76
C VAL A 85 7.04 -5.99 -5.04
N ALA A 86 8.21 -5.38 -5.03
CA ALA A 86 8.74 -4.62 -6.15
C ALA A 86 9.13 -5.52 -7.34
N ILE A 87 8.67 -5.20 -8.55
CA ILE A 87 9.12 -5.79 -9.82
C ILE A 87 10.19 -4.91 -10.47
N THR A 88 10.00 -3.61 -10.42
CA THR A 88 11.01 -2.59 -10.78
C THR A 88 11.43 -1.85 -9.51
N ASP A 89 12.38 -0.92 -9.60
CA ASP A 89 12.53 0.05 -8.53
C ASP A 89 11.15 0.66 -8.22
N PHE A 90 10.77 0.61 -6.94
CA PHE A 90 9.45 1.02 -6.48
C PHE A 90 9.59 2.03 -5.35
N GLU A 91 9.13 3.25 -5.59
CA GLU A 91 9.19 4.33 -4.61
C GLU A 91 7.87 4.48 -3.88
N LEU A 92 7.95 4.65 -2.57
CA LEU A 92 6.79 4.86 -1.72
C LEU A 92 7.12 5.70 -0.48
N LEU A 93 6.08 6.31 0.08
CA LEU A 93 6.07 6.81 1.45
C LEU A 93 5.38 5.77 2.32
N ALA A 94 5.92 5.47 3.50
CA ALA A 94 5.25 4.61 4.47
C ALA A 94 5.67 4.95 5.89
N GLY A 95 4.69 4.95 6.80
CA GLY A 95 4.92 5.29 8.20
C GLY A 95 5.36 6.74 8.42
N LEU A 96 5.80 7.04 9.61
CA LEU A 96 6.16 8.39 10.05
C LEU A 96 7.66 8.50 10.34
N LEU A 97 8.23 9.66 10.09
CA LEU A 97 9.56 10.03 10.53
C LEU A 97 9.59 10.15 12.07
N PRO A 98 10.72 9.84 12.72
CA PRO A 98 10.93 10.17 14.13
C PRO A 98 10.74 11.68 14.38
N ALA A 99 10.17 12.05 15.54
CA ALA A 99 9.87 13.43 15.89
C ALA A 99 11.06 14.38 15.71
N ALA A 100 12.28 13.93 16.06
CA ALA A 100 13.49 14.74 15.88
C ALA A 100 13.84 15.03 14.41
N GLN A 101 13.43 14.19 13.48
CA GLN A 101 13.62 14.42 12.04
C GLN A 101 12.55 15.37 11.50
N ILE A 102 11.29 15.17 11.90
CA ILE A 102 10.19 16.08 11.54
C ILE A 102 10.51 17.51 12.04
N ALA A 103 10.99 17.65 13.28
CA ALA A 103 11.36 18.97 13.83
C ALA A 103 12.38 19.70 12.96
N LYS A 104 13.39 18.99 12.44
CA LYS A 104 14.40 19.58 11.53
C LYS A 104 13.80 19.99 10.18
N VAL A 105 12.85 19.20 9.64
CA VAL A 105 12.12 19.55 8.42
C VAL A 105 11.32 20.84 8.63
N LEU A 106 10.57 20.91 9.74
CA LEU A 106 9.75 22.09 10.05
C LEU A 106 10.61 23.34 10.32
N GLU A 107 11.74 23.19 11.04
CA GLU A 107 12.70 24.27 11.28
C GLU A 107 13.28 24.79 9.95
N GLU A 108 13.77 23.91 9.10
CA GLU A 108 14.35 24.30 7.81
C GLU A 108 13.33 24.99 6.89
N LEU A 109 12.07 24.57 6.90
CA LEU A 109 11.00 25.26 6.16
C LEU A 109 10.69 26.63 6.76
N SER A 110 10.69 26.77 8.08
CA SER A 110 10.36 28.03 8.76
C SER A 110 11.32 29.17 8.42
N GLU A 111 12.57 28.85 8.04
CA GLU A 111 13.57 29.81 7.60
C GLU A 111 13.32 30.37 6.18
N ARG A 112 12.38 29.76 5.41
CA ARG A 112 12.20 30.02 3.96
C ARG A 112 10.80 30.49 3.59
N VAL A 113 9.92 30.58 4.55
CA VAL A 113 8.52 31.00 4.36
C VAL A 113 8.24 32.32 5.07
N SER A 114 7.06 32.90 4.84
CA SER A 114 6.64 34.12 5.52
C SER A 114 6.54 33.95 7.04
N GLU A 115 6.53 35.05 7.78
CA GLU A 115 6.41 35.07 9.25
C GLU A 115 5.16 34.31 9.74
N GLY A 116 4.02 34.47 9.02
CA GLY A 116 2.78 33.77 9.35
C GLY A 116 2.91 32.24 9.19
N SER A 117 3.48 31.79 8.08
CA SER A 117 3.75 30.38 7.82
C SER A 117 4.79 29.80 8.78
N ALA A 118 5.83 30.56 9.11
CA ALA A 118 6.85 30.16 10.09
C ALA A 118 6.24 30.00 11.51
N ALA A 119 5.32 30.88 11.90
CA ALA A 119 4.60 30.75 13.17
C ALA A 119 3.74 29.48 13.20
N LEU A 120 3.09 29.10 12.08
CA LEU A 120 2.34 27.85 11.97
C LEU A 120 3.27 26.62 12.09
N LEU A 121 4.40 26.60 11.39
CA LEU A 121 5.40 25.53 11.48
C LEU A 121 5.97 25.40 12.91
N SER A 122 6.18 26.54 13.60
CA SER A 122 6.59 26.57 15.00
C SER A 122 5.52 25.97 15.92
N ARG A 123 4.24 26.22 15.64
CA ARG A 123 3.12 25.59 16.35
C ARG A 123 3.13 24.07 16.16
N TYR A 124 3.35 23.58 14.92
CA TYR A 124 3.47 22.14 14.65
C TYR A 124 4.65 21.52 15.42
N SER A 125 5.79 22.20 15.46
CA SER A 125 6.94 21.75 16.25
C SER A 125 6.62 21.69 17.75
N ALA A 126 5.89 22.66 18.28
CA ALA A 126 5.47 22.68 19.69
C ALA A 126 4.49 21.52 20.01
N LEU A 127 3.55 21.25 19.11
CA LEU A 127 2.66 20.09 19.24
C LEU A 127 3.43 18.77 19.20
N LEU A 128 4.40 18.64 18.31
CA LEU A 128 5.24 17.45 18.17
C LEU A 128 6.03 17.14 19.47
N LEU A 129 6.36 18.15 20.25
CA LEU A 129 7.05 17.99 21.55
C LEU A 129 6.10 17.65 22.72
N SER A 130 4.79 17.61 22.50
CA SER A 130 3.80 17.23 23.51
C SER A 130 3.79 15.72 23.75
N ALA A 131 3.08 15.26 24.78
CA ALA A 131 3.02 13.84 25.17
C ALA A 131 2.45 12.94 24.05
N ASP A 132 1.53 13.45 23.21
CA ASP A 132 0.95 12.74 22.06
C ASP A 132 1.47 13.33 20.73
N GLY A 133 2.75 13.69 20.68
CA GLY A 133 3.40 14.53 19.71
C GLY A 133 2.96 14.38 18.26
N HIS A 134 3.19 13.19 17.62
CA HIS A 134 2.79 12.96 16.24
C HIS A 134 1.28 13.12 16.03
N ARG A 135 0.47 12.51 16.91
CA ARG A 135 -0.99 12.57 16.80
C ARG A 135 -1.51 13.99 16.99
N ALA A 136 -0.97 14.75 17.95
CA ALA A 136 -1.36 16.13 18.19
C ALA A 136 -1.02 17.03 16.99
N MET A 137 0.19 16.89 16.44
CA MET A 137 0.62 17.64 15.26
C MET A 137 -0.20 17.28 14.02
N LEU A 138 -0.36 15.98 13.72
CA LEU A 138 -1.12 15.53 12.55
C LEU A 138 -2.60 15.87 12.67
N GLY A 139 -3.17 15.81 13.89
CA GLY A 139 -4.53 16.26 14.16
C GLY A 139 -4.73 17.75 13.85
N ASP A 140 -3.75 18.60 14.14
CA ASP A 140 -3.80 20.03 13.81
C ASP A 140 -3.60 20.26 12.29
N ILE A 141 -2.70 19.54 11.64
CA ILE A 141 -2.51 19.58 10.18
C ILE A 141 -3.79 19.18 9.44
N LEU A 142 -4.46 18.13 9.90
CA LEU A 142 -5.65 17.58 9.25
C LEU A 142 -6.98 18.15 9.79
N ALA A 143 -6.93 19.13 10.70
CA ALA A 143 -8.14 19.71 11.29
C ALA A 143 -9.06 20.35 10.25
N GLY A 144 -10.37 20.07 10.35
CA GLY A 144 -11.39 20.61 9.46
C GLY A 144 -11.41 19.99 8.05
N ASP A 145 -12.45 20.26 7.31
CA ASP A 145 -12.64 19.72 5.95
C ASP A 145 -11.75 20.42 4.91
N GLN A 146 -11.39 21.68 5.17
CA GLN A 146 -10.53 22.50 4.32
C GLN A 146 -9.37 23.07 5.12
N PRO A 147 -8.22 23.35 4.48
CA PRO A 147 -7.13 24.09 5.10
C PRO A 147 -7.62 25.45 5.60
N SER A 148 -7.14 25.89 6.79
CA SER A 148 -7.31 27.27 7.22
C SER A 148 -6.57 28.22 6.26
N ASP A 149 -6.91 29.53 6.28
CA ASP A 149 -6.24 30.53 5.42
C ASP A 149 -4.72 30.51 5.63
N LEU A 150 -4.28 30.30 6.87
CA LEU A 150 -2.86 30.25 7.20
C LEU A 150 -2.19 28.98 6.65
N GLN A 151 -2.86 27.83 6.70
CA GLN A 151 -2.37 26.62 6.07
C GLN A 151 -2.35 26.74 4.54
N ALA A 152 -3.40 27.33 3.94
CA ALA A 152 -3.45 27.56 2.51
C ALA A 152 -2.31 28.48 2.06
N GLY A 153 -1.96 29.51 2.83
CA GLY A 153 -0.80 30.37 2.61
C GLY A 153 0.51 29.56 2.61
N LEU A 154 0.74 28.77 3.67
CA LEU A 154 1.92 27.90 3.76
C LEU A 154 2.00 26.91 2.58
N LEU A 155 0.89 26.25 2.21
CA LEU A 155 0.87 25.30 1.10
C LEU A 155 1.25 25.96 -0.24
N ASN A 156 0.77 27.18 -0.51
CA ASN A 156 1.18 27.94 -1.70
C ASN A 156 2.68 28.30 -1.67
N GLU A 157 3.21 28.71 -0.51
CA GLU A 157 4.64 28.98 -0.36
C GLU A 157 5.48 27.69 -0.58
N LEU A 158 5.01 26.52 -0.15
CA LEU A 158 5.68 25.24 -0.44
C LEU A 158 5.67 24.92 -1.95
N VAL A 159 4.58 25.22 -2.66
CA VAL A 159 4.53 25.10 -4.13
C VAL A 159 5.56 26.03 -4.78
N ASP A 160 5.67 27.26 -4.35
CA ASP A 160 6.65 28.21 -4.87
C ASP A 160 8.09 27.76 -4.57
N LEU A 161 8.36 27.31 -3.34
CA LEU A 161 9.67 26.77 -2.93
C LEU A 161 10.08 25.57 -3.78
N ALA A 162 9.15 24.69 -4.11
CA ALA A 162 9.39 23.50 -4.94
C ALA A 162 9.83 23.82 -6.37
N GLN A 163 9.56 25.04 -6.87
CA GLN A 163 9.98 25.50 -8.20
C GLN A 163 11.37 26.18 -8.17
N THR A 164 11.94 26.34 -6.99
CA THR A 164 13.27 26.96 -6.84
C THR A 164 14.38 25.91 -6.88
N ASN A 165 15.61 26.36 -7.22
CA ASN A 165 16.81 25.51 -7.12
C ASN A 165 17.45 25.58 -5.73
N GLN A 166 16.67 25.80 -4.68
CA GLN A 166 17.19 25.88 -3.31
C GLN A 166 17.69 24.51 -2.84
N GLN A 167 18.81 24.53 -2.13
CA GLN A 167 19.35 23.35 -1.49
C GLN A 167 18.72 23.21 -0.10
N PHE A 168 18.21 22.03 0.18
CA PHE A 168 17.67 21.63 1.47
C PHE A 168 18.59 20.58 2.09
N ARG A 169 18.65 20.59 3.41
CA ARG A 169 19.43 19.62 4.18
C ARG A 169 18.55 18.49 4.74
N TYR A 170 17.33 18.83 5.14
CA TYR A 170 16.39 17.95 5.81
C TYR A 170 15.10 17.74 5.02
N VAL A 171 14.69 18.73 4.22
CA VAL A 171 13.53 18.62 3.33
C VAL A 171 13.91 17.84 2.09
N ASP A 172 13.13 16.81 1.74
CA ASP A 172 13.27 16.11 0.45
C ASP A 172 12.72 16.99 -0.68
N ALA A 173 13.63 17.75 -1.31
CA ALA A 173 13.28 18.67 -2.40
C ALA A 173 12.68 17.95 -3.61
N ALA A 174 13.16 16.74 -3.92
CA ALA A 174 12.66 15.94 -5.04
C ALA A 174 11.22 15.47 -4.78
N LEU A 175 10.95 15.02 -3.56
CA LEU A 175 9.59 14.65 -3.14
C LEU A 175 8.66 15.88 -3.16
N LEU A 176 9.10 17.02 -2.59
CA LEU A 176 8.31 18.23 -2.58
C LEU A 176 7.96 18.68 -4.00
N HIS A 177 8.94 18.69 -4.92
CA HIS A 177 8.72 19.03 -6.32
C HIS A 177 7.76 18.05 -7.01
N LEU A 178 7.93 16.74 -6.81
CA LEU A 178 7.07 15.71 -7.38
C LEU A 178 5.61 15.89 -6.95
N LEU A 179 5.38 16.08 -5.66
CA LEU A 179 4.03 16.15 -5.10
C LEU A 179 3.35 17.48 -5.44
N THR A 180 4.07 18.61 -5.38
CA THR A 180 3.51 19.93 -5.74
C THR A 180 3.19 20.02 -7.23
N THR A 181 4.01 19.42 -8.09
CA THR A 181 3.75 19.35 -9.54
C THR A 181 2.46 18.57 -9.83
N ARG A 182 2.20 17.51 -9.08
CA ARG A 182 1.05 16.62 -9.31
C ARG A 182 -0.23 17.11 -8.65
N PHE A 183 -0.17 17.65 -7.43
CA PHE A 183 -1.32 17.95 -6.60
C PHE A 183 -1.47 19.42 -6.23
N GLY A 184 -0.50 20.27 -6.59
CA GLY A 184 -0.53 21.68 -6.20
C GLY A 184 -0.45 21.86 -4.69
N ALA A 185 -1.23 22.80 -4.17
CA ALA A 185 -1.28 23.17 -2.75
C ALA A 185 -2.20 22.24 -1.94
N ASP A 186 -2.05 20.93 -2.09
CA ASP A 186 -2.82 19.94 -1.33
C ASP A 186 -2.31 19.81 0.11
N ARG A 187 -3.23 19.70 1.09
CA ARG A 187 -2.90 19.54 2.51
C ARG A 187 -2.07 18.28 2.80
N GLY A 188 -2.21 17.23 1.99
CA GLY A 188 -1.39 16.03 2.06
C GLY A 188 0.10 16.28 1.89
N LEU A 189 0.54 17.43 1.35
CA LEU A 189 1.96 17.81 1.31
C LEU A 189 2.57 17.87 2.71
N LEU A 190 1.85 18.49 3.67
CA LEU A 190 2.32 18.58 5.06
C LEU A 190 2.42 17.20 5.71
N LEU A 191 1.46 16.31 5.44
CA LEU A 191 1.52 14.94 5.91
C LEU A 191 2.68 14.18 5.25
N ALA A 192 2.84 14.27 3.94
CA ALA A 192 3.91 13.60 3.19
C ALA A 192 5.31 13.97 3.69
N LEU A 193 5.53 15.24 4.06
CA LEU A 193 6.81 15.71 4.61
C LEU A 193 7.12 15.16 6.01
N THR A 194 6.16 14.52 6.66
CA THR A 194 6.37 13.81 7.94
C THR A 194 6.52 12.29 7.77
N MET A 195 6.42 11.77 6.56
CA MET A 195 6.49 10.35 6.25
C MET A 195 7.90 9.91 5.82
N GLN A 196 8.21 8.63 6.02
CA GLN A 196 9.46 8.04 5.53
C GLN A 196 9.33 7.70 4.04
N ARG A 197 10.35 8.04 3.24
CA ARG A 197 10.45 7.62 1.85
C ARG A 197 11.34 6.40 1.73
N PHE A 198 10.88 5.42 0.94
CA PHE A 198 11.61 4.19 0.64
C PHE A 198 11.71 4.00 -0.86
N THR A 199 12.81 3.38 -1.28
CA THR A 199 12.98 2.80 -2.60
C THR A 199 13.19 1.29 -2.42
N LEU A 200 12.29 0.49 -2.94
CA LEU A 200 12.41 -0.96 -2.97
C LEU A 200 13.11 -1.37 -4.26
N GLU A 201 14.22 -2.06 -4.15
CA GLU A 201 14.84 -2.72 -5.30
C GLU A 201 13.99 -3.89 -5.78
N PRO A 202 14.09 -4.33 -7.04
CA PRO A 202 13.36 -5.48 -7.56
C PRO A 202 13.51 -6.72 -6.67
N GLY A 203 12.39 -7.26 -6.21
CA GLY A 203 12.32 -8.38 -5.28
C GLY A 203 12.36 -8.01 -3.80
N ALA A 204 12.62 -6.76 -3.44
CA ALA A 204 12.35 -6.28 -2.09
C ALA A 204 10.84 -6.00 -1.91
N ALA A 205 10.39 -5.95 -0.68
CA ALA A 205 8.99 -5.77 -0.35
C ALA A 205 8.78 -4.85 0.86
N MET A 206 7.56 -4.38 1.02
CA MET A 206 7.11 -3.74 2.26
C MET A 206 5.75 -4.31 2.63
N PHE A 207 5.61 -4.69 3.89
CA PHE A 207 4.31 -4.98 4.50
C PHE A 207 3.78 -3.72 5.16
N VAL A 208 2.53 -3.40 4.88
CA VAL A 208 1.84 -2.24 5.44
C VAL A 208 0.79 -2.72 6.43
N GLU A 209 1.03 -2.46 7.71
CA GLU A 209 0.09 -2.79 8.78
C GLU A 209 -1.09 -1.81 8.78
N THR A 210 -2.22 -2.25 9.31
CA THR A 210 -3.39 -1.37 9.52
C THR A 210 -3.04 -0.16 10.37
N GLY A 211 -3.64 0.99 10.07
CA GLY A 211 -3.36 2.26 10.75
C GLY A 211 -2.04 2.94 10.35
N VAL A 212 -1.26 2.35 9.44
CA VAL A 212 0.00 2.94 8.94
C VAL A 212 -0.26 3.76 7.67
N PRO A 213 0.01 5.08 7.68
CA PRO A 213 -0.12 5.91 6.50
C PRO A 213 0.93 5.53 5.46
N HIS A 214 0.50 5.42 4.19
CA HIS A 214 1.38 5.10 3.06
C HIS A 214 0.89 5.74 1.76
N CYS A 215 1.80 5.83 0.78
CA CYS A 215 1.52 6.39 -0.53
C CYS A 215 2.54 5.83 -1.53
N TYR A 216 2.08 5.17 -2.58
CA TYR A 216 2.94 4.72 -3.68
C TYR A 216 3.25 5.89 -4.59
N LEU A 217 4.53 6.12 -4.89
CA LEU A 217 5.01 7.24 -5.68
C LEU A 217 5.25 6.86 -7.14
N SER A 218 5.96 5.75 -7.37
CA SER A 218 6.28 5.26 -8.71
C SER A 218 6.73 3.81 -8.68
N GLY A 219 6.59 3.11 -9.81
CA GLY A 219 7.10 1.76 -10.00
C GLY A 219 6.04 0.74 -10.37
N LEU A 220 6.50 -0.49 -10.67
CA LEU A 220 5.66 -1.65 -10.91
C LEU A 220 5.91 -2.68 -9.81
N GLY A 221 4.85 -3.15 -9.18
CA GLY A 221 4.90 -4.17 -8.13
C GLY A 221 3.73 -5.14 -8.19
N VAL A 222 3.79 -6.15 -7.33
CA VAL A 222 2.64 -6.99 -6.99
C VAL A 222 2.19 -6.61 -5.59
N GLU A 223 0.96 -6.14 -5.47
CA GLU A 223 0.29 -5.92 -4.20
C GLU A 223 -0.48 -7.18 -3.83
N VAL A 224 -0.21 -7.71 -2.64
CA VAL A 224 -0.91 -8.87 -2.06
C VAL A 224 -1.61 -8.40 -0.80
N MET A 225 -2.90 -8.69 -0.67
CA MET A 225 -3.71 -8.12 0.40
C MET A 225 -4.90 -9.01 0.75
N THR A 226 -5.47 -8.79 1.93
CA THR A 226 -6.81 -9.28 2.25
C THR A 226 -7.84 -8.71 1.27
N SER A 227 -8.92 -9.44 1.02
CA SER A 227 -9.95 -9.04 0.04
C SER A 227 -10.84 -7.91 0.60
N SER A 228 -10.27 -6.71 0.72
CA SER A 228 -10.95 -5.51 1.21
C SER A 228 -10.61 -4.29 0.32
N ASP A 229 -11.57 -3.35 0.19
CA ASP A 229 -11.34 -2.06 -0.49
C ASP A 229 -11.54 -0.86 0.47
N ASN A 230 -11.33 -1.08 1.76
CA ASN A 230 -11.40 -0.05 2.78
C ASN A 230 -10.19 0.88 2.72
N VAL A 231 -10.41 2.15 2.37
CA VAL A 231 -9.36 3.15 2.16
C VAL A 231 -9.74 4.47 2.83
N LEU A 232 -8.98 4.85 3.86
CA LEU A 232 -9.04 6.18 4.47
C LEU A 232 -7.94 7.05 3.90
N ARG A 233 -8.31 8.20 3.34
CA ARG A 233 -7.36 9.10 2.66
C ARG A 233 -6.95 10.24 3.57
N GLY A 234 -5.63 10.55 3.56
CA GLY A 234 -5.03 11.64 4.32
C GLY A 234 -4.68 12.88 3.49
N GLY A 235 -4.89 12.83 2.16
CA GLY A 235 -4.58 13.91 1.22
C GLY A 235 -3.96 13.40 -0.08
N LEU A 236 -3.42 14.31 -0.88
CA LEU A 236 -2.93 14.08 -2.24
C LEU A 236 -4.01 13.48 -3.14
N THR A 237 -5.23 14.04 -3.07
CA THR A 237 -6.39 13.50 -3.78
C THR A 237 -7.53 14.50 -3.87
N ASN A 238 -8.33 14.40 -4.94
CA ASN A 238 -9.63 15.08 -5.08
C ASN A 238 -10.82 14.20 -4.63
N LYS A 239 -10.55 12.96 -4.17
CA LYS A 239 -11.59 12.11 -3.61
C LYS A 239 -11.92 12.55 -2.18
N HIS A 240 -13.02 12.03 -1.64
CA HIS A 240 -13.42 12.29 -0.25
C HIS A 240 -12.31 11.95 0.74
N VAL A 241 -12.09 12.84 1.71
CA VAL A 241 -11.15 12.69 2.82
C VAL A 241 -11.92 12.89 4.13
N SER A 242 -12.08 11.82 4.90
CA SER A 242 -12.57 11.91 6.29
C SER A 242 -11.37 12.04 7.23
N THR A 243 -11.05 13.26 7.62
CA THR A 243 -9.91 13.52 8.51
C THR A 243 -10.12 12.98 9.91
N SER A 244 -11.37 12.98 10.40
CA SER A 244 -11.74 12.40 11.70
C SER A 244 -11.49 10.90 11.72
N ASP A 245 -11.94 10.17 10.69
CA ASP A 245 -11.74 8.73 10.61
C ASP A 245 -10.27 8.38 10.40
N PHE A 246 -9.57 9.13 9.52
CA PHE A 246 -8.12 8.96 9.33
C PHE A 246 -7.38 9.08 10.66
N MET A 247 -7.64 10.13 11.44
CA MET A 247 -6.99 10.34 12.74
C MET A 247 -7.41 9.32 13.80
N ALA A 248 -8.67 8.85 13.77
CA ALA A 248 -9.13 7.81 14.67
C ALA A 248 -8.45 6.46 14.42
N MET A 249 -8.12 6.16 13.17
CA MET A 249 -7.52 4.88 12.74
C MET A 249 -5.98 4.90 12.71
N LEU A 250 -5.35 6.09 12.73
CA LEU A 250 -3.89 6.22 12.73
C LEU A 250 -3.26 5.50 13.92
N ASP A 251 -2.34 4.57 13.67
CA ASP A 251 -1.48 3.95 14.69
C ASP A 251 -0.06 4.52 14.60
N VAL A 252 0.24 5.49 15.45
CA VAL A 252 1.55 6.15 15.49
C VAL A 252 2.65 5.16 15.87
N ALA A 253 2.36 4.20 16.76
CA ALA A 253 3.38 3.26 17.23
C ALA A 253 3.80 2.29 16.12
N GLU A 254 2.86 1.81 15.33
CA GLU A 254 3.17 0.98 14.16
C GLU A 254 3.77 1.82 13.02
N ALA A 255 3.27 3.03 12.79
CA ALA A 255 3.80 3.93 11.75
C ALA A 255 5.30 4.30 11.95
N LEU A 256 5.81 4.25 13.18
CA LEU A 256 7.22 4.49 13.50
C LEU A 256 8.12 3.24 13.34
N LYS A 257 7.54 2.06 13.08
CA LYS A 257 8.28 0.79 12.94
C LYS A 257 8.41 0.32 11.49
N THR A 258 7.86 1.06 10.54
CA THR A 258 7.82 0.68 9.13
C THR A 258 9.23 0.41 8.60
N SER A 259 9.40 -0.72 7.92
CA SER A 259 10.68 -1.15 7.36
C SER A 259 10.50 -2.01 6.11
N THR A 260 11.55 -2.11 5.31
CA THR A 260 11.57 -2.97 4.13
C THR A 260 11.83 -4.43 4.51
N THR A 261 11.34 -5.35 3.68
CA THR A 261 11.51 -6.79 3.83
C THR A 261 12.21 -7.36 2.59
N VAL A 262 13.27 -8.13 2.80
CA VAL A 262 13.89 -8.95 1.76
C VAL A 262 13.52 -10.41 1.96
N PRO A 263 13.28 -11.19 0.89
CA PRO A 263 12.83 -12.56 1.06
C PRO A 263 13.96 -13.46 1.55
N ARG A 264 13.63 -14.36 2.49
CA ARG A 264 14.53 -15.38 3.02
C ARG A 264 14.51 -16.62 2.13
N GLN A 265 15.67 -17.11 1.72
CA GLN A 265 15.78 -18.30 0.90
C GLN A 265 15.37 -19.55 1.68
N LEU A 266 14.48 -20.35 1.10
CA LEU A 266 14.04 -21.65 1.63
C LEU A 266 14.72 -22.84 0.93
N GLY A 267 15.08 -22.66 -0.35
CA GLY A 267 15.69 -23.67 -1.19
C GLY A 267 16.15 -23.08 -2.51
N ALA A 268 16.63 -23.90 -3.41
CA ALA A 268 17.02 -23.47 -4.74
C ALA A 268 15.80 -22.92 -5.47
N GLY A 269 15.85 -21.64 -5.86
CA GLY A 269 14.78 -20.97 -6.59
C GLY A 269 13.52 -20.67 -5.78
N LEU A 270 13.54 -20.80 -4.46
CA LEU A 270 12.40 -20.56 -3.60
C LEU A 270 12.78 -19.67 -2.41
N TRP A 271 12.05 -18.56 -2.24
CA TRP A 271 12.18 -17.62 -1.12
C TRP A 271 10.81 -17.33 -0.52
N ARG A 272 10.80 -16.95 0.76
CA ARG A 272 9.60 -16.51 1.47
C ARG A 272 9.81 -15.10 2.03
N TYR A 273 8.78 -14.27 1.94
CA TYR A 273 8.70 -13.01 2.66
C TYR A 273 8.11 -13.29 4.06
N ASP A 274 8.87 -12.94 5.09
CA ASP A 274 8.43 -13.12 6.47
C ASP A 274 7.68 -11.84 6.91
N PHE A 275 6.45 -11.68 6.44
CA PHE A 275 5.53 -10.61 6.85
C PHE A 275 4.86 -10.93 8.18
N ALA A 276 4.47 -9.88 8.92
CA ALA A 276 3.66 -10.01 10.14
C ALA A 276 2.15 -10.16 9.81
N ALA A 277 1.84 -10.94 8.78
CA ALA A 277 0.49 -11.23 8.33
C ALA A 277 0.14 -12.69 8.67
N ASP A 278 -1.02 -12.88 9.27
CA ASP A 278 -1.56 -14.22 9.54
C ASP A 278 -2.48 -14.69 8.41
N GLU A 279 -2.97 -13.78 7.57
CA GLU A 279 -3.98 -14.03 6.54
C GLU A 279 -3.40 -14.56 5.23
N PHE A 280 -2.11 -14.26 4.97
CA PHE A 280 -1.45 -14.69 3.74
C PHE A 280 0.05 -14.91 3.89
N VAL A 281 0.58 -15.72 3.01
CA VAL A 281 2.02 -15.99 2.86
C VAL A 281 2.43 -15.70 1.43
N VAL A 282 3.59 -15.05 1.24
CA VAL A 282 4.12 -14.74 -0.08
C VAL A 282 5.46 -15.40 -0.30
N HIS A 283 5.59 -16.11 -1.43
CA HIS A 283 6.83 -16.71 -1.88
C HIS A 283 7.26 -16.11 -3.22
N ARG A 284 8.55 -15.89 -3.38
CA ARG A 284 9.18 -15.64 -4.67
C ARG A 284 9.74 -16.93 -5.22
N LEU A 285 9.54 -17.14 -6.51
CA LEU A 285 10.01 -18.28 -7.27
C LEU A 285 10.96 -17.79 -8.36
N SER A 286 12.05 -18.52 -8.59
CA SER A 286 12.94 -18.27 -9.73
C SER A 286 13.38 -19.62 -10.29
N VAL A 287 12.95 -19.92 -11.50
CA VAL A 287 13.27 -21.16 -12.20
C VAL A 287 14.25 -20.85 -13.33
N SER A 288 15.41 -21.50 -13.32
CA SER A 288 16.46 -21.29 -14.32
C SER A 288 16.77 -22.59 -15.05
N GLY A 289 16.15 -22.77 -16.22
CA GLY A 289 16.39 -23.91 -17.11
C GLY A 289 15.42 -25.07 -16.95
N ALA A 290 15.29 -25.85 -18.02
CA ALA A 290 14.29 -26.89 -18.18
C ALA A 290 14.35 -28.05 -17.14
N ASN A 291 15.46 -28.18 -16.41
CA ASN A 291 15.69 -29.26 -15.46
C ASN A 291 15.50 -28.81 -13.99
N MET A 292 15.18 -27.54 -13.75
CA MET A 292 14.90 -27.07 -12.40
C MET A 292 13.44 -27.32 -12.07
N LEU A 293 13.20 -28.03 -10.98
CA LEU A 293 11.89 -28.32 -10.44
C LEU A 293 11.79 -27.71 -9.06
N ILE A 294 10.74 -26.96 -8.82
CA ILE A 294 10.40 -26.46 -7.50
C ILE A 294 9.11 -27.15 -7.07
N ASP A 295 9.21 -28.03 -6.08
CA ASP A 295 8.07 -28.68 -5.45
C ASP A 295 7.71 -27.96 -4.16
N PHE A 296 6.44 -27.69 -3.95
CA PHE A 296 5.95 -27.04 -2.73
C PHE A 296 4.54 -27.51 -2.36
N GLY A 297 4.26 -27.52 -1.06
CA GLY A 297 2.92 -27.65 -0.52
C GLY A 297 2.31 -26.26 -0.30
N LEU A 298 1.04 -26.11 -0.61
CA LEU A 298 0.31 -24.87 -0.35
C LEU A 298 -0.19 -24.83 1.09
N PRO A 299 -0.05 -23.70 1.79
CA PRO A 299 -0.74 -23.49 3.08
C PRO A 299 -2.25 -23.32 2.90
N GLY A 300 -2.71 -22.93 1.71
CA GLY A 300 -4.09 -22.73 1.30
C GLY A 300 -4.17 -22.41 -0.18
N ALA A 301 -5.37 -22.14 -0.68
CA ALA A 301 -5.56 -21.72 -2.07
C ALA A 301 -4.72 -20.47 -2.39
N SER A 302 -4.23 -20.37 -3.61
CA SER A 302 -3.16 -19.43 -3.94
C SER A 302 -3.31 -18.84 -5.33
N PHE A 303 -2.70 -17.64 -5.52
CA PHE A 303 -2.42 -17.09 -6.85
C PHE A 303 -0.93 -17.27 -7.17
N LEU A 304 -0.64 -17.92 -8.30
CA LEU A 304 0.69 -17.93 -8.91
C LEU A 304 0.73 -16.93 -10.05
N MET A 305 1.60 -15.93 -9.96
CA MET A 305 1.78 -14.89 -10.97
C MET A 305 3.14 -15.04 -11.65
N CYS A 306 3.18 -15.05 -12.97
CA CYS A 306 4.42 -15.08 -13.74
C CYS A 306 4.94 -13.63 -13.92
N LEU A 307 6.10 -13.32 -13.33
CA LEU A 307 6.71 -11.99 -13.39
C LEU A 307 7.64 -11.83 -14.59
N SER A 308 8.30 -12.91 -15.00
CA SER A 308 9.20 -12.92 -16.16
C SER A 308 9.26 -14.32 -16.78
N GLY A 309 9.61 -14.40 -18.07
CA GLY A 309 9.81 -15.67 -18.77
C GLY A 309 8.51 -16.49 -18.91
N GLU A 310 8.63 -17.80 -18.68
CA GLU A 310 7.54 -18.77 -18.79
C GLU A 310 7.64 -19.80 -17.65
N LEU A 311 6.54 -20.03 -16.93
CA LEU A 311 6.43 -20.99 -15.85
C LEU A 311 5.38 -22.03 -16.21
N ALA A 312 5.75 -23.31 -16.16
CA ALA A 312 4.82 -24.42 -16.28
C ALA A 312 4.53 -24.98 -14.89
N VAL A 313 3.30 -24.85 -14.43
CA VAL A 313 2.82 -25.41 -13.16
C VAL A 313 2.03 -26.68 -13.43
N SER A 314 2.28 -27.71 -12.64
CA SER A 314 1.54 -28.97 -12.64
C SER A 314 1.21 -29.40 -11.19
N ASN A 315 0.14 -30.15 -11.03
CA ASN A 315 -0.30 -30.62 -9.73
C ASN A 315 -0.36 -32.16 -9.66
N SER A 316 -0.70 -32.69 -8.49
CA SER A 316 -0.83 -34.15 -8.24
C SER A 316 -2.02 -34.79 -8.95
N LEU A 317 -2.90 -34.00 -9.58
CA LEU A 317 -4.06 -34.47 -10.36
C LEU A 317 -3.74 -34.51 -11.86
N GLU A 318 -2.45 -34.40 -12.25
CA GLU A 318 -1.96 -34.40 -13.62
C GLU A 318 -2.44 -33.19 -14.46
N GLU A 319 -2.98 -32.14 -13.83
CA GLU A 319 -3.30 -30.89 -14.49
C GLU A 319 -2.02 -30.10 -14.74
N ARG A 320 -1.95 -29.43 -15.89
CA ARG A 320 -0.81 -28.61 -16.26
C ARG A 320 -1.25 -27.32 -16.93
N LEU A 321 -0.65 -26.23 -16.49
CA LEU A 321 -0.84 -24.89 -17.07
C LEU A 321 0.51 -24.23 -17.34
N VAL A 322 0.59 -23.44 -18.40
CA VAL A 322 1.77 -22.65 -18.74
C VAL A 322 1.40 -21.16 -18.62
N LEU A 323 2.16 -20.45 -17.81
CA LEU A 323 2.01 -19.01 -17.57
C LEU A 323 3.15 -18.24 -18.23
N ARG A 324 2.80 -17.21 -18.94
CA ARG A 324 3.74 -16.22 -19.48
C ARG A 324 3.74 -14.96 -18.63
N LYS A 325 4.73 -14.11 -18.84
CA LYS A 325 4.85 -12.83 -18.14
C LYS A 325 3.51 -12.06 -18.13
N GLY A 326 3.06 -11.71 -16.92
CA GLY A 326 1.81 -10.98 -16.68
C GLY A 326 0.57 -11.85 -16.53
N GLU A 327 0.68 -13.16 -16.76
CA GLU A 327 -0.40 -14.12 -16.54
C GLU A 327 -0.37 -14.66 -15.10
N ALA A 328 -1.53 -15.08 -14.60
CA ALA A 328 -1.68 -15.69 -13.29
C ALA A 328 -2.57 -16.93 -13.35
N ALA A 329 -2.34 -17.86 -12.43
CA ALA A 329 -3.18 -19.02 -12.19
C ALA A 329 -3.71 -19.00 -10.74
N PHE A 330 -4.94 -19.45 -10.58
CA PHE A 330 -5.46 -19.84 -9.29
C PHE A 330 -5.08 -21.31 -9.04
N LEU A 331 -4.47 -21.60 -7.89
CA LEU A 331 -4.06 -22.93 -7.45
C LEU A 331 -4.96 -23.33 -6.27
N SER A 332 -5.79 -24.38 -6.49
CA SER A 332 -6.66 -24.94 -5.46
C SER A 332 -5.85 -25.69 -4.40
N ASP A 333 -6.27 -25.65 -3.17
CA ASP A 333 -5.74 -26.46 -2.07
C ASP A 333 -6.19 -27.94 -2.10
N ASP A 334 -7.10 -28.30 -3.00
CA ASP A 334 -7.48 -29.70 -3.25
C ASP A 334 -6.29 -30.52 -3.75
N ALA A 335 -5.40 -29.91 -4.55
CA ALA A 335 -4.14 -30.50 -4.95
C ALA A 335 -3.06 -30.17 -3.92
N ARG A 336 -2.64 -31.15 -3.13
CA ARG A 336 -1.71 -30.92 -2.01
C ARG A 336 -0.31 -30.50 -2.42
N PHE A 337 0.13 -30.82 -3.65
CA PHE A 337 1.47 -30.56 -4.14
C PHE A 337 1.42 -30.00 -5.55
N TYR A 338 2.26 -29.00 -5.77
CA TYR A 338 2.47 -28.37 -7.05
C TYR A 338 3.95 -28.42 -7.40
N SER A 339 4.21 -28.55 -8.70
CA SER A 339 5.56 -28.54 -9.27
C SER A 339 5.64 -27.44 -10.30
N ILE A 340 6.70 -26.65 -10.27
CA ILE A 340 6.96 -25.59 -11.24
C ILE A 340 8.24 -25.87 -11.99
N THR A 341 8.17 -25.79 -13.33
CA THR A 341 9.28 -25.92 -14.26
C THR A 341 9.26 -24.74 -15.22
N GLY A 342 10.30 -24.58 -16.06
CA GLY A 342 10.38 -23.54 -17.07
C GLY A 342 11.59 -22.64 -16.90
N SER A 343 11.49 -21.40 -17.30
CA SER A 343 12.57 -20.40 -17.14
C SER A 343 11.94 -19.02 -16.93
N GLY A 344 11.97 -18.55 -15.70
CA GLY A 344 11.36 -17.28 -15.32
C GLY A 344 11.24 -17.09 -13.82
N ASP A 345 10.70 -15.95 -13.45
CA ASP A 345 10.39 -15.58 -12.07
C ASP A 345 8.88 -15.56 -11.83
N GLY A 346 8.46 -15.94 -10.64
CA GLY A 346 7.06 -15.90 -10.22
C GLY A 346 6.90 -15.41 -8.80
N LEU A 347 5.66 -15.03 -8.48
CA LEU A 347 5.21 -14.76 -7.13
C LEU A 347 4.02 -15.67 -6.81
N LEU A 348 4.09 -16.33 -5.67
CA LEU A 348 3.02 -17.17 -5.15
C LEU A 348 2.46 -16.50 -3.90
N ALA A 349 1.22 -16.07 -3.97
CA ALA A 349 0.46 -15.52 -2.85
C ALA A 349 -0.57 -16.55 -2.39
N SER A 350 -0.42 -17.04 -1.17
CA SER A 350 -1.25 -18.09 -0.60
C SER A 350 -2.09 -17.56 0.56
N ALA A 351 -3.38 -17.86 0.58
CA ALA A 351 -4.16 -17.66 1.78
C ALA A 351 -3.69 -18.64 2.86
N THR A 352 -3.71 -18.21 4.11
CA THR A 352 -3.61 -19.09 5.26
C THR A 352 -5.02 -19.49 5.67
N ALA A 353 -5.22 -20.76 6.03
CA ALA A 353 -6.53 -21.31 6.38
C ALA A 353 -7.09 -20.73 7.69
#